data_f1a3f5c6b4705ae1afb663db3a59f65e
#
_entry.id   f1a3f5c6b4705ae1afb663db3a59f65e
#
_cell.length_a   1.000
_cell.length_b   1.000
_cell.length_c   1.000
_cell.angle_alpha   90.00
_cell.angle_beta   90.00
_cell.angle_gamma   90.00
#
_symmetry.space_group_name_H-M   'P 1'
#
loop_
_entity.id
_entity.type
_entity.pdbx_description
1 polymer ?
#
loop_
_entity_poly.entity_id
_entity_poly.type
_entity_poly.pdbx_seq_one_letter_code
_entity_poly.pdbx_strand_id
1 'polypeptide(L)'
;MIGLVGLAHATSHFSHLLLAPLFPLFIRDFGLTYSDVGLLMTVFFVISGTGQALSGFLVDRVGARPVLFAAVFCFLLASLVASQANGYAGLMGVAVLAGLGNAPFHPADFTILNQRVSSARLGHAFSVHGLTGSLGWALAPVFLVGIASLGQWRTAYYAAAVLYAGVLALMFWQRHHLKTEVVAKPSHAAAVSDLAFLRLPVVWWCFAFFLLSTVTLAVVQSFAPSILKALYGVSVEAATLTVSAYMLCSALGMLVGGFVAAYGQRSHISSDRVVAWAMLAGAALMLVCATGWLGGSGTMAALAATGFAVGVGGPSRDMMIKRATPKGATGRVYGTVYSGLDVGFAVSPLVFGLLMDRGWYAATLAGGALVLGLSVIAAVGVGRRTA
;
A
#
# COMPACT_ATOMS: atom_id res chain seq x y z
N MET A 1 14.43 11.88 10.82
CA MET A 1 13.04 11.49 11.10
C MET A 1 12.34 10.96 9.84
N ILE A 2 12.16 11.74 8.75
CA ILE A 2 11.47 11.27 7.52
C ILE A 2 12.05 9.95 7.00
N GLY A 3 13.38 9.84 6.89
CA GLY A 3 14.04 8.59 6.45
C GLY A 3 13.81 7.42 7.40
N LEU A 4 13.70 7.65 8.72
CA LEU A 4 13.44 6.59 9.69
C LEU A 4 12.00 6.07 9.58
N VAL A 5 11.01 6.97 9.39
CA VAL A 5 9.63 6.59 9.11
C VAL A 5 9.55 5.86 7.77
N GLY A 6 10.24 6.37 6.73
CA GLY A 6 10.31 5.72 5.43
C GLY A 6 10.92 4.32 5.48
N LEU A 7 11.99 4.12 6.26
CA LEU A 7 12.57 2.79 6.46
C LEU A 7 11.58 1.84 7.15
N ALA A 8 10.91 2.29 8.21
CA ALA A 8 9.88 1.51 8.88
C ALA A 8 8.74 1.17 7.90
N HIS A 9 8.29 2.13 7.09
CA HIS A 9 7.27 1.93 6.08
C HIS A 9 7.69 0.93 4.99
N ALA A 10 8.96 0.98 4.56
CA ALA A 10 9.50 -0.01 3.63
C ALA A 10 9.38 -1.45 4.18
N THR A 11 9.55 -1.64 5.50
CA THR A 11 9.36 -2.97 6.11
C THR A 11 7.91 -3.44 6.06
N SER A 12 6.94 -2.53 6.17
CA SER A 12 5.52 -2.85 6.01
C SER A 12 5.24 -3.40 4.61
N HIS A 13 5.64 -2.68 3.58
CA HIS A 13 5.43 -3.11 2.20
C HIS A 13 6.26 -4.35 1.82
N PHE A 14 7.46 -4.49 2.37
CA PHE A 14 8.23 -5.73 2.27
C PHE A 14 7.45 -6.92 2.86
N SER A 15 6.78 -6.70 4.00
CA SER A 15 6.00 -7.73 4.68
C SER A 15 4.70 -8.11 3.97
N HIS A 16 4.14 -7.24 3.11
CA HIS A 16 3.04 -7.63 2.21
C HIS A 16 3.42 -8.81 1.32
N LEU A 17 4.70 -8.90 0.94
CA LEU A 17 5.23 -9.95 0.08
C LEU A 17 6.09 -10.96 0.87
N LEU A 18 5.88 -11.08 2.17
CA LEU A 18 6.66 -11.99 3.02
C LEU A 18 6.42 -13.47 2.67
N LEU A 19 5.21 -13.83 2.24
CA LEU A 19 4.83 -15.20 1.91
C LEU A 19 4.79 -15.46 0.40
N ALA A 20 4.16 -14.59 -0.37
CA ALA A 20 3.78 -14.84 -1.76
C ALA A 20 4.94 -15.26 -2.69
N PRO A 21 6.14 -14.68 -2.64
CA PRO A 21 7.25 -15.08 -3.50
C PRO A 21 7.71 -16.52 -3.32
N LEU A 22 7.44 -17.11 -2.16
CA LEU A 22 7.85 -18.47 -1.80
C LEU A 22 6.73 -19.51 -1.91
N PHE A 23 5.55 -19.15 -2.40
CA PHE A 23 4.42 -20.05 -2.59
C PHE A 23 4.75 -21.34 -3.34
N PRO A 24 5.51 -21.32 -4.46
CA PRO A 24 5.88 -22.56 -5.14
C PRO A 24 6.64 -23.54 -4.24
N LEU A 25 7.46 -23.03 -3.31
CA LEU A 25 8.19 -23.86 -2.36
C LEU A 25 7.27 -24.44 -1.27
N PHE A 26 6.31 -23.65 -0.78
CA PHE A 26 5.34 -24.13 0.21
C PHE A 26 4.40 -25.18 -0.39
N ILE A 27 3.93 -24.96 -1.63
CA ILE A 27 3.10 -25.94 -2.34
C ILE A 27 3.86 -27.26 -2.47
N ARG A 28 5.11 -27.21 -2.88
CA ARG A 28 5.96 -28.41 -3.03
C ARG A 28 6.25 -29.09 -1.70
N ASP A 29 6.65 -28.34 -0.68
CA ASP A 29 7.20 -28.91 0.57
C ASP A 29 6.08 -29.38 1.53
N PHE A 30 4.90 -28.78 1.44
CA PHE A 30 3.76 -29.08 2.33
C PHE A 30 2.55 -29.67 1.60
N GLY A 31 2.63 -29.90 0.27
CA GLY A 31 1.53 -30.47 -0.50
C GLY A 31 0.30 -29.55 -0.55
N LEU A 32 0.50 -28.23 -0.53
CA LEU A 32 -0.59 -27.23 -0.51
C LEU A 32 -1.15 -26.99 -1.90
N THR A 33 -2.38 -26.49 -1.95
CA THR A 33 -3.02 -26.00 -3.17
C THR A 33 -2.81 -24.50 -3.34
N TYR A 34 -3.09 -23.95 -4.54
CA TYR A 34 -3.10 -22.49 -4.75
C TYR A 34 -4.16 -21.79 -3.90
N SER A 35 -5.29 -22.46 -3.63
CA SER A 35 -6.32 -21.95 -2.74
C SER A 35 -5.82 -21.82 -1.30
N ASP A 36 -5.03 -22.78 -0.81
CA ASP A 36 -4.46 -22.72 0.54
C ASP A 36 -3.52 -21.52 0.69
N VAL A 37 -2.59 -21.35 -0.24
CA VAL A 37 -1.66 -20.21 -0.17
C VAL A 37 -2.37 -18.88 -0.44
N GLY A 38 -3.42 -18.88 -1.26
CA GLY A 38 -4.30 -17.73 -1.46
C GLY A 38 -5.01 -17.32 -0.17
N LEU A 39 -5.49 -18.29 0.62
CA LEU A 39 -6.14 -18.03 1.90
C LEU A 39 -5.18 -17.39 2.92
N LEU A 40 -3.88 -17.72 2.89
CA LEU A 40 -2.88 -17.02 3.72
C LEU A 40 -2.87 -15.51 3.45
N MET A 41 -2.93 -15.11 2.18
CA MET A 41 -2.97 -13.68 1.82
C MET A 41 -4.30 -13.03 2.18
N THR A 42 -5.42 -13.76 2.02
CA THR A 42 -6.73 -13.27 2.46
C THR A 42 -6.72 -12.99 3.96
N VAL A 43 -6.22 -13.90 4.77
CA VAL A 43 -6.11 -13.73 6.23
C VAL A 43 -5.21 -12.53 6.55
N PHE A 44 -4.06 -12.42 5.90
CA PHE A 44 -3.17 -11.25 6.05
C PHE A 44 -3.92 -9.93 5.80
N PHE A 45 -4.59 -9.78 4.65
CA PHE A 45 -5.25 -8.51 4.29
C PHE A 45 -6.51 -8.22 5.11
N VAL A 46 -7.26 -9.24 5.52
CA VAL A 46 -8.42 -9.06 6.41
C VAL A 46 -7.97 -8.56 7.79
N ILE A 47 -6.92 -9.17 8.35
CA ILE A 47 -6.36 -8.73 9.65
C ILE A 47 -5.73 -7.35 9.52
N SER A 48 -4.96 -7.12 8.47
CA SER A 48 -4.35 -5.81 8.20
C SER A 48 -5.40 -4.72 8.06
N GLY A 49 -6.39 -4.88 7.21
CA GLY A 49 -7.40 -3.86 6.93
C GLY A 49 -8.29 -3.54 8.13
N THR A 50 -8.81 -4.58 8.81
CA THR A 50 -9.59 -4.38 10.05
C THR A 50 -8.73 -3.80 11.17
N GLY A 51 -7.53 -4.33 11.35
CA GLY A 51 -6.56 -3.85 12.32
C GLY A 51 -6.12 -2.42 12.02
N GLN A 52 -5.98 -2.02 10.75
CA GLN A 52 -5.59 -0.67 10.36
C GLN A 52 -6.63 0.38 10.77
N ALA A 53 -7.91 0.09 10.56
CA ALA A 53 -8.99 0.96 11.04
C ALA A 53 -9.00 1.08 12.57
N LEU A 54 -8.74 -0.01 13.29
CA LEU A 54 -8.74 -0.05 14.76
C LEU A 54 -7.47 0.55 15.38
N SER A 55 -6.30 0.31 14.78
CA SER A 55 -5.02 0.78 15.31
C SER A 55 -4.90 2.31 15.30
N GLY A 56 -5.67 3.00 14.46
CA GLY A 56 -5.76 4.45 14.51
C GLY A 56 -6.24 5.00 15.85
N PHE A 57 -7.18 4.32 16.50
CA PHE A 57 -7.63 4.69 17.85
C PHE A 57 -6.54 4.46 18.89
N LEU A 58 -5.76 3.40 18.74
CA LEU A 58 -4.63 3.12 19.61
C LEU A 58 -3.53 4.18 19.46
N VAL A 59 -3.19 4.53 18.22
CA VAL A 59 -2.19 5.58 17.90
C VAL A 59 -2.60 6.92 18.53
N ASP A 60 -3.85 7.32 18.40
CA ASP A 60 -4.35 8.57 18.96
C ASP A 60 -4.33 8.57 20.50
N ARG A 61 -4.41 7.39 21.16
CA ARG A 61 -4.43 7.24 22.62
C ARG A 61 -3.05 7.09 23.25
N VAL A 62 -2.15 6.31 22.64
CA VAL A 62 -0.85 5.97 23.24
C VAL A 62 0.34 6.60 22.50
N GLY A 63 0.07 7.27 21.35
CA GLY A 63 1.07 7.84 20.48
C GLY A 63 1.59 6.82 19.44
N ALA A 64 2.14 7.32 18.34
CA ALA A 64 2.55 6.50 17.21
C ALA A 64 3.79 5.62 17.51
N ARG A 65 4.72 6.13 18.30
CA ARG A 65 5.99 5.44 18.56
C ARG A 65 5.87 4.03 19.11
N PRO A 66 5.19 3.75 20.25
CA PRO A 66 5.10 2.41 20.80
C PRO A 66 4.36 1.46 19.85
N VAL A 67 3.37 1.96 19.12
CA VAL A 67 2.57 1.20 18.16
C VAL A 67 3.43 0.76 16.98
N LEU A 68 4.26 1.66 16.44
CA LEU A 68 5.18 1.35 15.34
C LEU A 68 6.26 0.33 15.75
N PHE A 69 6.77 0.40 16.99
CA PHE A 69 7.70 -0.61 17.52
C PHE A 69 7.02 -1.99 17.60
N ALA A 70 5.80 -2.07 18.14
CA ALA A 70 5.04 -3.31 18.20
C ALA A 70 4.79 -3.90 16.80
N ALA A 71 4.53 -3.03 15.81
CA ALA A 71 4.33 -3.42 14.42
C ALA A 71 5.55 -4.13 13.81
N VAL A 72 6.72 -3.50 13.88
CA VAL A 72 7.98 -4.11 13.37
C VAL A 72 8.35 -5.36 14.18
N PHE A 73 8.06 -5.38 15.48
CA PHE A 73 8.27 -6.57 16.31
C PHE A 73 7.37 -7.74 15.86
N CYS A 74 6.12 -7.49 15.45
CA CYS A 74 5.26 -8.52 14.86
C CYS A 74 5.87 -9.11 13.57
N PHE A 75 6.52 -8.30 12.72
CA PHE A 75 7.21 -8.81 11.53
C PHE A 75 8.43 -9.66 11.87
N LEU A 76 9.19 -9.26 12.90
CA LEU A 76 10.28 -10.08 13.43
C LEU A 76 9.75 -11.45 13.88
N LEU A 77 8.69 -11.47 14.69
CA LEU A 77 8.07 -12.71 15.15
C LEU A 77 7.51 -13.53 14.00
N ALA A 78 6.83 -12.90 13.01
CA ALA A 78 6.32 -13.57 11.83
C ALA A 78 7.46 -14.28 11.07
N SER A 79 8.60 -13.62 10.92
CA SER A 79 9.77 -14.21 10.25
C SER A 79 10.37 -15.37 11.04
N LEU A 80 10.46 -15.27 12.37
CA LEU A 80 10.92 -16.37 13.22
C LEU A 80 9.95 -17.56 13.17
N VAL A 81 8.64 -17.32 13.22
CA VAL A 81 7.62 -18.39 13.06
C VAL A 81 7.74 -19.03 11.68
N ALA A 82 7.91 -18.23 10.61
CA ALA A 82 8.09 -18.71 9.26
C ALA A 82 9.32 -19.62 9.13
N SER A 83 10.45 -19.25 9.75
CA SER A 83 11.68 -20.05 9.71
C SER A 83 11.54 -21.41 10.37
N GLN A 84 10.56 -21.57 11.27
CA GLN A 84 10.27 -22.80 12.01
C GLN A 84 8.99 -23.51 11.52
N ALA A 85 8.31 -22.97 10.51
CA ALA A 85 7.05 -23.53 10.03
C ALA A 85 7.24 -24.94 9.46
N ASN A 86 6.44 -25.89 9.96
CA ASN A 86 6.46 -27.30 9.56
C ASN A 86 5.18 -27.71 8.81
N GLY A 87 4.38 -26.75 8.37
CA GLY A 87 3.13 -27.00 7.65
C GLY A 87 2.26 -25.74 7.57
N TYR A 88 1.05 -25.92 7.04
CA TYR A 88 0.08 -24.87 6.78
C TYR A 88 -0.28 -24.02 8.00
N ALA A 89 -0.48 -24.66 9.17
CA ALA A 89 -0.81 -23.94 10.40
C ALA A 89 0.28 -22.93 10.82
N GLY A 90 1.56 -23.31 10.64
CA GLY A 90 2.68 -22.38 10.86
C GLY A 90 2.64 -21.19 9.92
N LEU A 91 2.40 -21.42 8.62
CA LEU A 91 2.25 -20.36 7.63
C LEU A 91 1.03 -19.45 7.91
N MET A 92 -0.07 -20.03 8.42
CA MET A 92 -1.23 -19.25 8.85
C MET A 92 -0.89 -18.34 10.04
N GLY A 93 -0.10 -18.84 11.01
CA GLY A 93 0.43 -18.02 12.10
C GLY A 93 1.29 -16.84 11.60
N VAL A 94 2.09 -17.07 10.55
CA VAL A 94 2.86 -16.00 9.87
C VAL A 94 1.92 -14.97 9.26
N ALA A 95 0.88 -15.39 8.54
CA ALA A 95 -0.09 -14.49 7.92
C ALA A 95 -0.80 -13.61 8.97
N VAL A 96 -1.20 -14.20 10.10
CA VAL A 96 -1.81 -13.47 11.23
C VAL A 96 -0.83 -12.45 11.82
N LEU A 97 0.38 -12.86 12.17
CA LEU A 97 1.38 -11.97 12.78
C LEU A 97 1.81 -10.86 11.84
N ALA A 98 2.02 -11.16 10.57
CA ALA A 98 2.37 -10.17 9.56
C ALA A 98 1.22 -9.19 9.30
N GLY A 99 -0.03 -9.67 9.25
CA GLY A 99 -1.22 -8.83 9.15
C GLY A 99 -1.37 -7.87 10.34
N LEU A 100 -1.18 -8.36 11.57
CA LEU A 100 -1.16 -7.54 12.78
C LEU A 100 -0.03 -6.50 12.76
N GLY A 101 1.15 -6.91 12.30
CA GLY A 101 2.30 -5.99 12.13
C GLY A 101 2.02 -4.91 11.10
N ASN A 102 1.36 -5.24 9.99
CA ASN A 102 1.07 -4.30 8.92
C ASN A 102 0.01 -3.26 9.30
N ALA A 103 -0.98 -3.66 10.06
CA ALA A 103 -2.15 -2.85 10.41
C ALA A 103 -1.85 -1.42 10.89
N PRO A 104 -0.92 -1.14 11.80
CA PRO A 104 -0.78 0.19 12.38
C PRO A 104 0.13 1.16 11.60
N PHE A 105 0.75 0.73 10.49
CA PHE A 105 1.77 1.56 9.83
C PHE A 105 1.21 2.89 9.34
N HIS A 106 0.17 2.90 8.51
CA HIS A 106 -0.36 4.16 7.98
C HIS A 106 -0.86 5.10 9.09
N PRO A 107 -1.66 4.66 10.09
CA PRO A 107 -2.03 5.52 11.21
C PRO A 107 -0.84 6.08 11.96
N ALA A 108 0.19 5.28 12.23
CA ALA A 108 1.36 5.70 12.99
C ALA A 108 2.28 6.62 12.18
N ASP A 109 2.61 6.23 10.95
CA ASP A 109 3.51 6.98 10.07
C ASP A 109 2.97 8.36 9.77
N PHE A 110 1.70 8.45 9.35
CA PHE A 110 1.08 9.73 9.04
C PHE A 110 0.88 10.60 10.29
N THR A 111 0.67 10.01 11.47
CA THR A 111 0.65 10.78 12.72
C THR A 111 2.01 11.41 12.99
N ILE A 112 3.12 10.65 12.83
CA ILE A 112 4.47 11.19 13.01
C ILE A 112 4.76 12.28 11.97
N LEU A 113 4.50 12.01 10.69
CA LEU A 113 4.78 12.96 9.61
C LEU A 113 3.97 14.25 9.77
N ASN A 114 2.67 14.16 10.06
CA ASN A 114 1.81 15.33 10.23
C ASN A 114 2.16 16.18 11.44
N GLN A 115 2.67 15.58 12.52
CA GLN A 115 3.05 16.33 13.72
C GLN A 115 4.47 16.88 13.67
N ARG A 116 5.40 16.23 12.95
CA ARG A 116 6.84 16.51 13.03
C ARG A 116 7.40 17.20 11.79
N VAL A 117 6.67 17.26 10.69
CA VAL A 117 7.10 17.89 9.43
C VAL A 117 6.34 19.18 9.21
N SER A 118 7.05 20.26 8.86
CA SER A 118 6.42 21.55 8.51
C SER A 118 5.54 21.39 7.25
N SER A 119 4.46 22.15 7.17
CA SER A 119 3.52 22.11 6.03
C SER A 119 4.22 22.31 4.68
N ALA A 120 5.26 23.15 4.62
CA ALA A 120 6.01 23.42 3.39
C ALA A 120 6.79 22.19 2.87
N ARG A 121 7.20 21.25 3.75
CA ARG A 121 7.96 20.04 3.38
C ARG A 121 7.11 18.77 3.39
N LEU A 122 5.86 18.86 3.75
CA LEU A 122 5.02 17.68 3.98
C LEU A 122 4.76 16.91 2.67
N GLY A 123 4.60 17.61 1.54
CA GLY A 123 4.49 16.96 0.24
C GLY A 123 5.71 16.08 -0.11
N HIS A 124 6.92 16.60 0.17
CA HIS A 124 8.15 15.81 0.00
C HIS A 124 8.25 14.64 0.99
N ALA A 125 7.80 14.82 2.23
CA ALA A 125 7.77 13.75 3.22
C ALA A 125 6.84 12.61 2.80
N PHE A 126 5.68 12.92 2.26
CA PHE A 126 4.74 11.94 1.70
C PHE A 126 5.30 11.27 0.44
N SER A 127 6.04 12.02 -0.40
CA SER A 127 6.75 11.45 -1.54
C SER A 127 7.79 10.40 -1.11
N VAL A 128 8.62 10.72 -0.11
CA VAL A 128 9.61 9.78 0.45
C VAL A 128 8.93 8.57 1.06
N HIS A 129 7.83 8.77 1.81
CA HIS A 129 7.04 7.69 2.39
C HIS A 129 6.50 6.73 1.31
N GLY A 130 5.87 7.25 0.25
CA GLY A 130 5.37 6.43 -0.85
C GLY A 130 6.48 5.73 -1.64
N LEU A 131 7.61 6.43 -1.90
CA LEU A 131 8.79 5.86 -2.54
C LEU A 131 9.34 4.67 -1.75
N THR A 132 9.50 4.82 -0.44
CA THR A 132 10.05 3.74 0.40
C THR A 132 9.11 2.54 0.49
N GLY A 133 7.79 2.74 0.46
CA GLY A 133 6.82 1.66 0.31
C GLY A 133 7.00 0.90 -1.00
N SER A 134 7.10 1.60 -2.13
CA SER A 134 7.33 0.97 -3.44
C SER A 134 8.64 0.19 -3.49
N LEU A 135 9.71 0.70 -2.86
CA LEU A 135 10.98 -0.01 -2.73
C LEU A 135 10.86 -1.26 -1.85
N GLY A 136 10.07 -1.21 -0.78
CA GLY A 136 9.78 -2.38 0.06
C GLY A 136 9.15 -3.52 -0.76
N TRP A 137 8.14 -3.23 -1.58
CA TRP A 137 7.54 -4.21 -2.50
C TRP A 137 8.53 -4.74 -3.53
N ALA A 138 9.34 -3.86 -4.13
CA ALA A 138 10.30 -4.27 -5.17
C ALA A 138 11.43 -5.15 -4.62
N LEU A 139 11.88 -4.90 -3.39
CA LEU A 139 13.00 -5.60 -2.78
C LEU A 139 12.60 -6.95 -2.16
N ALA A 140 11.35 -7.12 -1.72
CA ALA A 140 10.94 -8.33 -1.02
C ALA A 140 11.13 -9.63 -1.83
N PRO A 141 10.67 -9.74 -3.09
CA PRO A 141 10.86 -10.96 -3.89
C PRO A 141 12.35 -11.23 -4.15
N VAL A 142 13.12 -10.20 -4.49
CA VAL A 142 14.56 -10.32 -4.76
C VAL A 142 15.31 -10.82 -3.54
N PHE A 143 15.00 -10.28 -2.37
CA PHE A 143 15.61 -10.69 -1.10
C PHE A 143 15.23 -12.12 -0.73
N LEU A 144 13.92 -12.43 -0.71
CA LEU A 144 13.44 -13.73 -0.23
C LEU A 144 13.82 -14.86 -1.18
N VAL A 145 13.55 -14.70 -2.48
CA VAL A 145 13.86 -15.72 -3.48
C VAL A 145 15.36 -15.83 -3.68
N GLY A 146 16.09 -14.70 -3.71
CA GLY A 146 17.55 -14.69 -3.84
C GLY A 146 18.24 -15.45 -2.73
N ILE A 147 17.83 -15.28 -1.46
CA ILE A 147 18.42 -16.04 -0.34
C ILE A 147 17.95 -17.49 -0.36
N ALA A 148 16.66 -17.75 -0.67
CA ALA A 148 16.13 -19.11 -0.75
C ALA A 148 16.83 -19.95 -1.83
N SER A 149 17.30 -19.34 -2.93
CA SER A 149 18.03 -20.02 -4.00
C SER A 149 19.45 -20.46 -3.60
N LEU A 150 20.02 -19.85 -2.54
CA LEU A 150 21.34 -20.22 -2.01
C LEU A 150 21.26 -21.42 -1.04
N GLY A 151 20.06 -21.88 -0.69
CA GLY A 151 19.89 -22.98 0.29
C GLY A 151 18.43 -23.35 0.49
N GLN A 152 17.96 -23.17 1.71
CA GLN A 152 16.56 -23.45 2.07
C GLN A 152 15.76 -22.16 2.22
N TRP A 153 14.48 -22.19 1.86
CA TRP A 153 13.61 -21.03 2.02
C TRP A 153 13.51 -20.52 3.48
N ARG A 154 13.71 -21.41 4.47
CA ARG A 154 13.78 -21.04 5.88
C ARG A 154 14.92 -20.04 6.18
N THR A 155 16.05 -20.16 5.47
CA THR A 155 17.18 -19.20 5.60
C THR A 155 16.78 -17.79 5.22
N ALA A 156 15.90 -17.63 4.22
CA ALA A 156 15.38 -16.31 3.83
C ALA A 156 14.60 -15.65 4.97
N TYR A 157 13.85 -16.43 5.76
CA TYR A 157 13.14 -15.91 6.91
C TYR A 157 14.03 -15.59 8.10
N TYR A 158 15.10 -16.35 8.34
CA TYR A 158 16.11 -15.95 9.32
C TYR A 158 16.77 -14.62 8.92
N ALA A 159 17.10 -14.45 7.65
CA ALA A 159 17.63 -13.19 7.14
C ALA A 159 16.62 -12.04 7.27
N ALA A 160 15.34 -12.28 7.01
CA ALA A 160 14.28 -11.30 7.23
C ALA A 160 14.14 -10.95 8.73
N ALA A 161 14.25 -11.91 9.62
CA ALA A 161 14.25 -11.66 11.07
C ALA A 161 15.43 -10.76 11.49
N VAL A 162 16.64 -11.00 10.94
CA VAL A 162 17.81 -10.14 11.18
C VAL A 162 17.57 -8.74 10.62
N LEU A 163 16.95 -8.60 9.44
CA LEU A 163 16.60 -7.31 8.87
C LEU A 163 15.65 -6.53 9.82
N TYR A 164 14.56 -7.16 10.28
CA TYR A 164 13.62 -6.51 11.19
C TYR A 164 14.22 -6.19 12.55
N ALA A 165 15.08 -7.05 13.09
CA ALA A 165 15.83 -6.79 14.31
C ALA A 165 16.76 -5.57 14.15
N GLY A 166 17.45 -5.45 13.01
CA GLY A 166 18.27 -4.29 12.67
C GLY A 166 17.46 -2.99 12.58
N VAL A 167 16.30 -3.05 11.95
CA VAL A 167 15.36 -1.90 11.86
C VAL A 167 14.86 -1.51 13.25
N LEU A 168 14.46 -2.48 14.09
CA LEU A 168 14.06 -2.22 15.48
C LEU A 168 15.19 -1.57 16.29
N ALA A 169 16.42 -2.07 16.16
CA ALA A 169 17.57 -1.51 16.86
C ALA A 169 17.84 -0.05 16.43
N LEU A 170 17.76 0.23 15.12
CA LEU A 170 17.91 1.59 14.61
C LEU A 170 16.79 2.51 15.08
N MET A 171 15.53 2.04 15.04
CA MET A 171 14.38 2.78 15.57
C MET A 171 14.54 3.07 17.06
N PHE A 172 15.02 2.11 17.84
CA PHE A 172 15.27 2.28 19.27
C PHE A 172 16.39 3.31 19.53
N TRP A 173 17.48 3.25 18.79
CA TRP A 173 18.56 4.22 18.89
C TRP A 173 18.09 5.64 18.59
N GLN A 174 17.24 5.79 17.56
CA GLN A 174 16.72 7.09 17.13
C GLN A 174 15.27 7.38 17.62
N ARG A 175 14.82 6.70 18.68
CA ARG A 175 13.43 6.73 19.16
C ARG A 175 12.87 8.12 19.48
N HIS A 176 13.72 9.10 19.79
CA HIS A 176 13.31 10.48 20.10
C HIS A 176 12.73 11.19 18.85
N HIS A 177 13.12 10.78 17.64
CA HIS A 177 12.56 11.30 16.40
C HIS A 177 11.15 10.80 16.08
N LEU A 178 10.72 9.69 16.71
CA LEU A 178 9.41 9.07 16.48
C LEU A 178 8.36 9.47 17.53
N LYS A 179 8.72 10.30 18.51
CA LYS A 179 7.79 10.73 19.58
C LYS A 179 6.70 11.63 18.98
N THR A 180 5.45 11.32 19.29
CA THR A 180 4.27 12.11 18.95
C THR A 180 3.58 12.59 20.23
N GLU A 181 2.88 13.72 20.14
CA GLU A 181 2.04 14.21 21.22
C GLU A 181 0.71 13.47 21.18
N VAL A 182 0.27 13.02 22.35
CA VAL A 182 -1.08 12.50 22.56
C VAL A 182 -1.96 13.71 22.88
N VAL A 183 -2.93 14.00 22.02
CA VAL A 183 -3.86 15.10 22.26
C VAL A 183 -4.78 14.70 23.42
N ALA A 184 -4.57 15.33 24.57
CA ALA A 184 -5.46 15.16 25.73
C ALA A 184 -6.91 15.49 25.31
N LYS A 185 -7.85 14.61 25.65
CA LYS A 185 -9.28 14.94 25.47
C LYS A 185 -9.60 16.19 26.29
N PRO A 186 -10.28 17.21 25.74
CA PRO A 186 -10.75 18.35 26.50
C PRO A 186 -11.66 17.84 27.64
N SER A 187 -11.36 18.20 28.88
CA SER A 187 -12.02 17.66 30.09
C SER A 187 -13.50 18.04 30.23
N HIS A 188 -14.02 18.97 29.45
CA HIS A 188 -15.39 19.51 29.58
C HIS A 188 -16.10 19.87 28.27
N ALA A 189 -15.58 19.62 27.11
CA ALA A 189 -16.40 19.67 25.90
C ALA A 189 -17.23 18.39 25.81
N ALA A 190 -18.54 18.51 25.55
CA ALA A 190 -19.45 17.38 25.35
C ALA A 190 -18.74 16.26 24.64
N ALA A 191 -18.72 15.05 25.21
CA ALA A 191 -17.94 13.92 24.75
C ALA A 191 -18.26 13.65 23.28
N VAL A 192 -17.52 14.28 22.39
CA VAL A 192 -17.60 13.99 20.96
C VAL A 192 -17.19 12.54 20.85
N SER A 193 -18.13 11.68 20.47
CA SER A 193 -17.92 10.24 20.31
C SER A 193 -16.63 10.02 19.52
N ASP A 194 -15.80 9.07 19.98
CA ASP A 194 -14.58 8.66 19.26
C ASP A 194 -14.87 8.28 17.81
N LEU A 195 -16.12 8.00 17.47
CA LEU A 195 -16.61 7.65 16.14
C LEU A 195 -17.23 8.84 15.37
N ALA A 196 -17.21 10.06 15.92
CA ALA A 196 -17.84 11.22 15.27
C ALA A 196 -17.25 11.50 13.87
N PHE A 197 -15.96 11.21 13.64
CA PHE A 197 -15.31 11.38 12.36
C PHE A 197 -15.90 10.50 11.25
N LEU A 198 -16.50 9.34 11.60
CA LEU A 198 -17.20 8.46 10.65
C LEU A 198 -18.48 9.09 10.07
N ARG A 199 -19.01 10.13 10.73
CA ARG A 199 -20.14 10.90 10.21
C ARG A 199 -19.73 11.94 9.17
N LEU A 200 -18.43 12.16 8.99
CA LEU A 200 -17.91 13.11 8.01
C LEU A 200 -17.89 12.46 6.61
N PRO A 201 -18.70 12.93 5.66
CA PRO A 201 -18.75 12.35 4.31
C PRO A 201 -17.38 12.36 3.62
N VAL A 202 -16.51 13.32 3.94
CA VAL A 202 -15.17 13.44 3.35
C VAL A 202 -14.28 12.25 3.68
N VAL A 203 -14.44 11.62 4.85
CA VAL A 203 -13.68 10.43 5.25
C VAL A 203 -14.02 9.26 4.33
N TRP A 204 -15.32 9.07 4.01
CA TRP A 204 -15.77 8.02 3.11
C TRP A 204 -15.40 8.27 1.64
N TRP A 205 -15.33 9.53 1.22
CA TRP A 205 -14.79 9.87 -0.09
C TRP A 205 -13.30 9.53 -0.19
N CYS A 206 -12.51 9.79 0.86
CA CYS A 206 -11.11 9.38 0.92
C CYS A 206 -10.97 7.85 0.91
N PHE A 207 -11.76 7.14 1.71
CA PHE A 207 -11.81 5.67 1.73
C PHE A 207 -12.13 5.10 0.33
N ALA A 208 -13.19 5.60 -0.31
CA ALA A 208 -13.61 5.17 -1.64
C ALA A 208 -12.50 5.41 -2.68
N PHE A 209 -11.77 6.54 -2.58
CA PHE A 209 -10.64 6.81 -3.44
C PHE A 209 -9.56 5.73 -3.31
N PHE A 210 -9.18 5.36 -2.08
CA PHE A 210 -8.19 4.30 -1.86
C PHE A 210 -8.67 2.95 -2.35
N LEU A 211 -9.89 2.57 -2.03
CA LEU A 211 -10.49 1.33 -2.52
C LEU A 211 -10.42 1.25 -4.04
N LEU A 212 -10.93 2.26 -4.75
CA LEU A 212 -10.99 2.26 -6.21
C LEU A 212 -9.60 2.27 -6.85
N SER A 213 -8.69 3.13 -6.38
CA SER A 213 -7.33 3.20 -6.93
C SER A 213 -6.54 1.90 -6.67
N THR A 214 -6.75 1.25 -5.53
CA THR A 214 -6.08 -0.01 -5.19
C THR A 214 -6.65 -1.21 -5.93
N VAL A 215 -7.94 -1.23 -6.21
CA VAL A 215 -8.53 -2.25 -7.10
C VAL A 215 -7.79 -2.26 -8.44
N THR A 216 -7.54 -1.09 -9.03
CA THR A 216 -6.78 -0.97 -10.28
C THR A 216 -5.33 -1.45 -10.13
N LEU A 217 -4.67 -1.07 -9.06
CA LEU A 217 -3.32 -1.51 -8.74
C LEU A 217 -3.26 -3.04 -8.65
N ALA A 218 -4.21 -3.66 -7.94
CA ALA A 218 -4.31 -5.11 -7.79
C ALA A 218 -4.56 -5.82 -9.12
N VAL A 219 -5.33 -5.23 -10.05
CA VAL A 219 -5.50 -5.75 -11.42
C VAL A 219 -4.15 -5.84 -12.12
N VAL A 220 -3.35 -4.77 -12.06
CA VAL A 220 -2.02 -4.78 -12.70
C VAL A 220 -1.09 -5.79 -12.03
N GLN A 221 -1.02 -5.80 -10.71
CA GLN A 221 -0.12 -6.70 -9.97
C GLN A 221 -0.47 -8.18 -10.17
N SER A 222 -1.75 -8.52 -10.14
CA SER A 222 -2.20 -9.91 -10.15
C SER A 222 -2.38 -10.47 -11.56
N PHE A 223 -2.81 -9.64 -12.52
CA PHE A 223 -3.29 -10.14 -13.79
C PHE A 223 -2.51 -9.67 -15.01
N ALA A 224 -1.76 -8.56 -14.95
CA ALA A 224 -1.02 -8.07 -16.12
C ALA A 224 -0.06 -9.12 -16.72
N PRO A 225 0.69 -9.93 -15.96
CA PRO A 225 1.52 -10.99 -16.53
C PRO A 225 0.72 -12.01 -17.34
N SER A 226 -0.40 -12.47 -16.81
CA SER A 226 -1.28 -13.45 -17.49
C SER A 226 -1.94 -12.84 -18.72
N ILE A 227 -2.38 -11.59 -18.64
CA ILE A 227 -3.00 -10.85 -19.77
C ILE A 227 -1.99 -10.68 -20.90
N LEU A 228 -0.77 -10.22 -20.60
CA LEU A 228 0.29 -10.02 -21.60
C LEU A 228 0.69 -11.33 -22.28
N LYS A 229 0.77 -12.42 -21.52
CA LYS A 229 1.02 -13.74 -22.07
C LYS A 229 -0.13 -14.19 -22.98
N ALA A 230 -1.36 -14.07 -22.53
CA ALA A 230 -2.53 -14.57 -23.26
C ALA A 230 -2.83 -13.76 -24.54
N LEU A 231 -2.72 -12.43 -24.50
CA LEU A 231 -3.04 -11.58 -25.64
C LEU A 231 -1.90 -11.45 -26.65
N TYR A 232 -0.65 -11.48 -26.19
CA TYR A 232 0.50 -11.11 -27.02
C TYR A 232 1.62 -12.16 -27.04
N GLY A 233 1.46 -13.29 -26.36
CA GLY A 233 2.50 -14.33 -26.27
C GLY A 233 3.80 -13.86 -25.59
N VAL A 234 3.73 -12.80 -24.78
CA VAL A 234 4.90 -12.28 -24.03
C VAL A 234 5.39 -13.35 -23.05
N SER A 235 6.71 -13.53 -22.95
CA SER A 235 7.27 -14.48 -21.99
C SER A 235 6.90 -14.10 -20.54
N VAL A 236 6.84 -15.09 -19.65
CA VAL A 236 6.46 -14.86 -18.25
C VAL A 236 7.44 -13.91 -17.56
N GLU A 237 8.73 -14.01 -17.91
CA GLU A 237 9.80 -13.17 -17.39
C GLU A 237 9.57 -11.70 -17.77
N ALA A 238 9.36 -11.43 -19.07
CA ALA A 238 9.12 -10.08 -19.58
C ALA A 238 7.81 -9.51 -19.04
N ALA A 239 6.77 -10.33 -18.94
CA ALA A 239 5.48 -9.93 -18.39
C ALA A 239 5.60 -9.58 -16.87
N THR A 240 6.40 -10.33 -16.12
CA THR A 240 6.68 -10.03 -14.71
C THR A 240 7.50 -8.74 -14.56
N LEU A 241 8.47 -8.49 -15.44
CA LEU A 241 9.21 -7.23 -15.47
C LEU A 241 8.30 -6.02 -15.70
N THR A 242 7.16 -6.19 -16.39
CA THR A 242 6.18 -5.11 -16.56
C THR A 242 5.60 -4.63 -15.23
N VAL A 243 5.31 -5.54 -14.31
CA VAL A 243 4.82 -5.19 -12.96
C VAL A 243 5.91 -4.43 -12.20
N SER A 244 7.15 -4.90 -12.26
CA SER A 244 8.29 -4.21 -11.64
C SER A 244 8.50 -2.82 -12.25
N ALA A 245 8.38 -2.68 -13.57
CA ALA A 245 8.46 -1.39 -14.26
C ALA A 245 7.33 -0.44 -13.84
N TYR A 246 6.09 -0.95 -13.72
CA TYR A 246 4.97 -0.18 -13.19
C TYR A 246 5.29 0.38 -11.79
N MET A 247 5.82 -0.47 -10.89
CA MET A 247 6.15 -0.06 -9.51
C MET A 247 7.28 0.97 -9.46
N LEU A 248 8.35 0.76 -10.23
CA LEU A 248 9.47 1.70 -10.31
C LEU A 248 9.05 3.04 -10.93
N CYS A 249 8.27 2.99 -12.00
CA CYS A 249 7.71 4.20 -12.61
C CYS A 249 6.76 4.93 -11.66
N SER A 250 5.96 4.20 -10.86
CA SER A 250 5.13 4.81 -9.82
C SER A 250 5.99 5.48 -8.74
N ALA A 251 7.07 4.86 -8.32
CA ALA A 251 8.03 5.46 -7.39
C ALA A 251 8.67 6.74 -7.95
N LEU A 252 9.09 6.75 -9.22
CA LEU A 252 9.58 7.95 -9.91
C LEU A 252 8.48 9.01 -10.03
N GLY A 253 7.26 8.59 -10.35
CA GLY A 253 6.09 9.47 -10.36
C GLY A 253 5.85 10.14 -9.00
N MET A 254 6.00 9.41 -7.89
CA MET A 254 5.89 9.98 -6.53
C MET A 254 6.96 11.03 -6.24
N LEU A 255 8.20 10.84 -6.72
CA LEU A 255 9.25 11.86 -6.60
C LEU A 255 8.85 13.15 -7.32
N VAL A 256 8.43 13.05 -8.57
CA VAL A 256 7.93 14.19 -9.36
C VAL A 256 6.69 14.80 -8.69
N GLY A 257 5.78 13.96 -8.20
CA GLY A 257 4.57 14.36 -7.50
C GLY A 257 4.82 15.17 -6.23
N GLY A 258 5.94 14.92 -5.53
CA GLY A 258 6.37 15.76 -4.40
C GLY A 258 6.64 17.21 -4.81
N PHE A 259 7.31 17.43 -5.95
CA PHE A 259 7.53 18.76 -6.50
C PHE A 259 6.24 19.39 -7.04
N VAL A 260 5.39 18.58 -7.70
CA VAL A 260 4.07 19.04 -8.19
C VAL A 260 3.18 19.47 -7.03
N ALA A 261 3.15 18.73 -5.92
CA ALA A 261 2.40 19.11 -4.73
C ALA A 261 2.91 20.40 -4.10
N ALA A 262 4.24 20.59 -4.03
CA ALA A 262 4.85 21.81 -3.52
C ALA A 262 4.59 23.01 -4.44
N TYR A 263 4.68 22.84 -5.76
CA TYR A 263 4.34 23.86 -6.75
C TYR A 263 2.85 24.23 -6.70
N GLY A 264 1.98 23.24 -6.62
CA GLY A 264 0.53 23.43 -6.53
C GLY A 264 0.13 24.32 -5.35
N GLN A 265 0.78 24.13 -4.19
CA GLN A 265 0.55 24.98 -3.01
C GLN A 265 0.90 26.46 -3.27
N ARG A 266 1.96 26.72 -4.05
CA ARG A 266 2.39 28.09 -4.40
C ARG A 266 1.52 28.73 -5.49
N SER A 267 1.02 27.91 -6.41
CA SER A 267 0.27 28.35 -7.60
C SER A 267 -1.25 28.24 -7.44
N HIS A 268 -1.74 27.99 -6.21
CA HIS A 268 -3.16 27.82 -5.89
C HIS A 268 -3.87 26.69 -6.69
N ILE A 269 -3.11 25.69 -7.16
CA ILE A 269 -3.67 24.48 -7.77
C ILE A 269 -4.04 23.52 -6.64
N SER A 270 -5.32 23.20 -6.56
CA SER A 270 -5.82 22.30 -5.50
C SER A 270 -5.31 20.86 -5.67
N SER A 271 -5.06 20.18 -4.55
CA SER A 271 -4.53 18.82 -4.55
C SER A 271 -5.46 17.81 -5.23
N ASP A 272 -6.79 18.01 -5.13
CA ASP A 272 -7.80 17.19 -5.80
C ASP A 272 -7.71 17.28 -7.33
N ARG A 273 -7.39 18.44 -7.89
CA ARG A 273 -7.17 18.59 -9.34
C ARG A 273 -5.92 17.85 -9.80
N VAL A 274 -4.81 17.95 -9.07
CA VAL A 274 -3.58 17.20 -9.39
C VAL A 274 -3.87 15.70 -9.38
N VAL A 275 -4.55 15.19 -8.34
CA VAL A 275 -4.95 13.80 -8.23
C VAL A 275 -5.87 13.42 -9.38
N ALA A 276 -6.90 14.22 -9.68
CA ALA A 276 -7.84 13.93 -10.75
C ALA A 276 -7.14 13.78 -12.12
N TRP A 277 -6.25 14.71 -12.48
CA TRP A 277 -5.50 14.64 -13.74
C TRP A 277 -4.55 13.43 -13.78
N ALA A 278 -3.88 13.11 -12.67
CA ALA A 278 -3.01 11.95 -12.56
C ALA A 278 -3.79 10.63 -12.77
N MET A 279 -4.95 10.49 -12.14
CA MET A 279 -5.81 9.30 -12.28
C MET A 279 -6.42 9.20 -13.68
N LEU A 280 -6.86 10.32 -14.26
CA LEU A 280 -7.39 10.34 -15.64
C LEU A 280 -6.32 9.93 -16.65
N ALA A 281 -5.09 10.45 -16.51
CA ALA A 281 -3.98 10.06 -17.38
C ALA A 281 -3.69 8.55 -17.26
N GLY A 282 -3.63 8.02 -16.04
CA GLY A 282 -3.45 6.58 -15.82
C GLY A 282 -4.60 5.74 -16.38
N ALA A 283 -5.85 6.16 -16.19
CA ALA A 283 -7.02 5.49 -16.72
C ALA A 283 -7.03 5.48 -18.26
N ALA A 284 -6.69 6.59 -18.90
CA ALA A 284 -6.60 6.69 -20.35
C ALA A 284 -5.52 5.75 -20.93
N LEU A 285 -4.31 5.73 -20.33
CA LEU A 285 -3.24 4.81 -20.73
C LEU A 285 -3.68 3.34 -20.61
N MET A 286 -4.30 2.99 -19.49
CA MET A 286 -4.78 1.62 -19.25
C MET A 286 -5.93 1.25 -20.20
N LEU A 287 -6.81 2.19 -20.56
CA LEU A 287 -7.85 1.98 -21.55
C LEU A 287 -7.27 1.73 -22.94
N VAL A 288 -6.24 2.48 -23.32
CA VAL A 288 -5.50 2.23 -24.58
C VAL A 288 -4.87 0.85 -24.58
N CYS A 289 -4.33 0.37 -23.43
CA CYS A 289 -3.85 -1.02 -23.33
C CYS A 289 -4.96 -2.04 -23.63
N ALA A 290 -6.18 -1.78 -23.18
CA ALA A 290 -7.33 -2.67 -23.39
C ALA A 290 -7.77 -2.76 -24.87
N THR A 291 -7.44 -1.78 -25.72
CA THR A 291 -7.78 -1.82 -27.16
C THR A 291 -6.96 -2.81 -27.97
N GLY A 292 -5.81 -3.23 -27.46
CA GLY A 292 -4.87 -4.10 -28.18
C GLY A 292 -4.01 -3.41 -29.24
N TRP A 293 -4.21 -2.10 -29.53
CA TRP A 293 -3.52 -1.36 -30.60
C TRP A 293 -2.00 -1.28 -30.42
N LEU A 294 -1.53 -1.33 -29.18
CA LEU A 294 -0.11 -1.11 -28.86
C LEU A 294 0.76 -2.36 -29.04
N GLY A 295 0.14 -3.54 -29.25
CA GLY A 295 0.87 -4.80 -29.20
C GLY A 295 1.50 -5.08 -27.82
N GLY A 296 2.32 -6.14 -27.71
CA GLY A 296 2.86 -6.56 -26.41
C GLY A 296 3.80 -5.55 -25.76
N SER A 297 4.85 -5.13 -26.47
CA SER A 297 5.85 -4.17 -25.94
C SER A 297 5.27 -2.79 -25.67
N GLY A 298 4.38 -2.31 -26.54
CA GLY A 298 3.68 -1.05 -26.31
C GLY A 298 2.75 -1.09 -25.10
N THR A 299 2.03 -2.20 -24.90
CA THR A 299 1.19 -2.40 -23.69
C THR A 299 2.04 -2.44 -22.43
N MET A 300 3.20 -3.11 -22.44
CA MET A 300 4.14 -3.11 -21.32
C MET A 300 4.61 -1.70 -20.97
N ALA A 301 5.00 -0.91 -21.97
CA ALA A 301 5.43 0.48 -21.79
C ALA A 301 4.28 1.38 -21.26
N ALA A 302 3.07 1.21 -21.79
CA ALA A 302 1.90 1.99 -21.37
C ALA A 302 1.46 1.65 -19.94
N LEU A 303 1.56 0.38 -19.53
CA LEU A 303 1.32 -0.01 -18.13
C LEU A 303 2.38 0.61 -17.20
N ALA A 304 3.66 0.62 -17.59
CA ALA A 304 4.70 1.30 -16.81
C ALA A 304 4.42 2.82 -16.69
N ALA A 305 4.00 3.46 -17.80
CA ALA A 305 3.59 4.88 -17.81
C ALA A 305 2.34 5.14 -16.97
N THR A 306 1.40 4.18 -16.91
CA THR A 306 0.26 4.23 -15.98
C THR A 306 0.73 4.30 -14.53
N GLY A 307 1.72 3.48 -14.16
CA GLY A 307 2.34 3.54 -12.84
C GLY A 307 2.90 4.93 -12.53
N PHE A 308 3.64 5.53 -13.45
CA PHE A 308 4.18 6.89 -13.31
C PHE A 308 3.07 7.92 -13.09
N ALA A 309 2.03 7.91 -13.93
CA ALA A 309 0.91 8.84 -13.83
C ALA A 309 0.23 8.75 -12.45
N VAL A 310 -0.11 7.53 -12.00
CA VAL A 310 -0.72 7.30 -10.67
C VAL A 310 0.21 7.76 -9.55
N GLY A 311 1.52 7.50 -9.68
CA GLY A 311 2.54 7.92 -8.71
C GLY A 311 2.59 9.43 -8.51
N VAL A 312 2.49 10.23 -9.60
CA VAL A 312 2.48 11.70 -9.52
C VAL A 312 1.33 12.21 -8.62
N GLY A 313 0.19 11.55 -8.61
CA GLY A 313 -0.94 11.89 -7.75
C GLY A 313 -0.72 11.61 -6.26
N GLY A 314 0.21 10.72 -5.90
CA GLY A 314 0.38 10.21 -4.54
C GLY A 314 0.54 11.29 -3.46
N PRO A 315 1.56 12.15 -3.51
CA PRO A 315 1.79 13.19 -2.50
C PRO A 315 0.62 14.19 -2.37
N SER A 316 -0.01 14.56 -3.50
CA SER A 316 -1.20 15.42 -3.49
C SER A 316 -2.41 14.75 -2.86
N ARG A 317 -2.58 13.42 -3.07
CA ARG A 317 -3.60 12.60 -2.40
C ARG A 317 -3.44 12.66 -0.87
N ASP A 318 -2.23 12.47 -0.37
CA ASP A 318 -1.99 12.46 1.08
C ASP A 318 -2.16 13.85 1.70
N MET A 319 -1.83 14.91 0.96
CA MET A 319 -2.17 16.30 1.33
C MET A 319 -3.68 16.53 1.41
N MET A 320 -4.44 15.93 0.50
CA MET A 320 -5.91 16.01 0.47
C MET A 320 -6.51 15.36 1.73
N ILE A 321 -6.05 14.16 2.11
CA ILE A 321 -6.47 13.47 3.34
C ILE A 321 -6.13 14.30 4.58
N LYS A 322 -4.93 14.88 4.60
CA LYS A 322 -4.55 15.76 5.72
C LYS A 322 -5.55 16.91 5.93
N ARG A 323 -5.98 17.56 4.86
CA ARG A 323 -6.98 18.65 4.92
C ARG A 323 -8.34 18.15 5.42
N ALA A 324 -8.72 16.92 5.07
CA ALA A 324 -9.95 16.29 5.50
C ALA A 324 -9.93 15.81 6.97
N THR A 325 -8.76 15.80 7.61
CA THR A 325 -8.55 15.19 8.94
C THR A 325 -8.71 16.21 10.05
N PRO A 326 -9.67 16.03 10.99
CA PRO A 326 -9.82 16.86 12.18
C PRO A 326 -8.59 16.80 13.09
N LYS A 327 -8.30 17.89 13.80
CA LYS A 327 -7.22 17.95 14.80
C LYS A 327 -7.43 16.85 15.87
N GLY A 328 -6.37 16.11 16.20
CA GLY A 328 -6.41 15.04 17.21
C GLY A 328 -7.05 13.73 16.77
N ALA A 329 -7.43 13.59 15.49
CA ALA A 329 -8.01 12.36 14.94
C ALA A 329 -7.18 11.76 13.78
N THR A 330 -5.90 12.13 13.66
CA THR A 330 -5.05 11.71 12.54
C THR A 330 -4.96 10.20 12.43
N GLY A 331 -4.65 9.50 13.50
CA GLY A 331 -4.54 8.04 13.51
C GLY A 331 -5.84 7.36 13.06
N ARG A 332 -6.98 7.77 13.65
CA ARG A 332 -8.31 7.20 13.35
C ARG A 332 -8.72 7.43 11.89
N VAL A 333 -8.56 8.65 11.40
CA VAL A 333 -8.94 9.00 10.02
C VAL A 333 -8.05 8.28 9.01
N TYR A 334 -6.72 8.33 9.20
CA TYR A 334 -5.80 7.64 8.31
C TYR A 334 -5.98 6.12 8.37
N GLY A 335 -6.17 5.54 9.57
CA GLY A 335 -6.46 4.11 9.72
C GLY A 335 -7.70 3.68 8.94
N THR A 336 -8.80 4.43 9.06
CA THR A 336 -10.04 4.14 8.34
C THR A 336 -9.89 4.36 6.83
N VAL A 337 -9.29 5.45 6.41
CA VAL A 337 -9.13 5.79 4.99
C VAL A 337 -8.23 4.79 4.29
N TYR A 338 -7.10 4.44 4.89
CA TYR A 338 -6.15 3.50 4.28
C TYR A 338 -6.59 2.04 4.35
N SER A 339 -7.52 1.67 5.24
CA SER A 339 -8.12 0.33 5.17
C SER A 339 -8.87 0.08 3.85
N GLY A 340 -9.27 1.13 3.14
CA GLY A 340 -9.76 1.04 1.77
C GLY A 340 -8.76 0.38 0.81
N LEU A 341 -7.45 0.55 1.05
CA LEU A 341 -6.39 -0.11 0.30
C LEU A 341 -6.46 -1.64 0.47
N ASP A 342 -6.52 -2.12 1.71
CA ASP A 342 -6.62 -3.56 2.00
C ASP A 342 -7.91 -4.16 1.42
N VAL A 343 -9.04 -3.43 1.53
CA VAL A 343 -10.31 -3.84 0.93
C VAL A 343 -10.19 -3.92 -0.60
N GLY A 344 -9.52 -2.97 -1.24
CA GLY A 344 -9.25 -2.98 -2.68
C GLY A 344 -8.46 -4.22 -3.11
N PHE A 345 -7.40 -4.56 -2.38
CA PHE A 345 -6.62 -5.77 -2.63
C PHE A 345 -7.40 -7.07 -2.38
N ALA A 346 -8.30 -7.09 -1.39
CA ALA A 346 -9.12 -8.26 -1.12
C ALA A 346 -10.23 -8.46 -2.15
N VAL A 347 -10.87 -7.39 -2.63
CA VAL A 347 -12.02 -7.45 -3.55
C VAL A 347 -11.60 -7.64 -5.01
N SER A 348 -10.46 -7.05 -5.42
CA SER A 348 -10.03 -7.06 -6.83
C SER A 348 -9.89 -8.47 -7.42
N PRO A 349 -9.20 -9.43 -6.78
CA PRO A 349 -9.07 -10.79 -7.33
C PRO A 349 -10.42 -11.51 -7.47
N LEU A 350 -11.37 -11.25 -6.57
CA LEU A 350 -12.70 -11.85 -6.63
C LEU A 350 -13.49 -11.39 -7.85
N VAL A 351 -13.46 -10.10 -8.15
CA VAL A 351 -14.23 -9.51 -9.26
C VAL A 351 -13.52 -9.75 -10.59
N PHE A 352 -12.24 -9.43 -10.69
CA PHE A 352 -11.50 -9.51 -11.95
C PHE A 352 -11.02 -10.92 -12.28
N GLY A 353 -10.85 -11.78 -11.28
CA GLY A 353 -10.59 -13.21 -11.48
C GLY A 353 -11.69 -13.89 -12.29
N LEU A 354 -12.97 -13.53 -12.04
CA LEU A 354 -14.10 -14.05 -12.82
C LEU A 354 -14.04 -13.64 -14.31
N LEU A 355 -13.51 -12.45 -14.62
CA LEU A 355 -13.30 -12.01 -16.00
C LEU A 355 -12.13 -12.77 -16.64
N MET A 356 -11.05 -12.98 -15.87
CA MET A 356 -9.87 -13.73 -16.30
C MET A 356 -10.21 -15.20 -16.59
N ASP A 357 -11.00 -15.84 -15.74
CA ASP A 357 -11.45 -17.23 -15.92
C ASP A 357 -12.28 -17.42 -17.20
N ARG A 358 -13.00 -16.37 -17.62
CA ARG A 358 -13.75 -16.36 -18.88
C ARG A 358 -12.91 -16.00 -20.11
N GLY A 359 -11.61 -15.73 -19.94
CA GLY A 359 -10.73 -15.27 -21.02
C GLY A 359 -10.96 -13.81 -21.44
N TRP A 360 -11.68 -13.02 -20.63
CA TRP A 360 -12.02 -11.61 -20.95
C TRP A 360 -10.86 -10.67 -20.55
N TYR A 361 -9.68 -10.91 -21.08
CA TYR A 361 -8.44 -10.22 -20.71
C TYR A 361 -8.49 -8.72 -20.98
N ALA A 362 -8.96 -8.32 -22.18
CA ALA A 362 -9.12 -6.90 -22.53
C ALA A 362 -10.15 -6.20 -21.61
N ALA A 363 -11.26 -6.89 -21.27
CA ALA A 363 -12.28 -6.38 -20.36
C ALA A 363 -11.71 -6.20 -18.93
N THR A 364 -10.78 -7.04 -18.51
CA THR A 364 -10.09 -6.90 -17.21
C THR A 364 -9.27 -5.60 -17.17
N LEU A 365 -8.52 -5.27 -18.24
CA LEU A 365 -7.80 -3.99 -18.33
C LEU A 365 -8.76 -2.79 -18.43
N ALA A 366 -9.81 -2.89 -19.25
CA ALA A 366 -10.84 -1.85 -19.38
C ALA A 366 -11.59 -1.59 -18.07
N GLY A 367 -11.92 -2.65 -17.34
CA GLY A 367 -12.53 -2.58 -16.01
C GLY A 367 -11.63 -1.89 -14.99
N GLY A 368 -10.33 -2.24 -14.98
CA GLY A 368 -9.34 -1.55 -14.16
C GLY A 368 -9.23 -0.05 -14.50
N ALA A 369 -9.22 0.29 -15.81
CA ALA A 369 -9.23 1.68 -16.27
C ALA A 369 -10.49 2.43 -15.80
N LEU A 370 -11.67 1.80 -15.94
CA LEU A 370 -12.95 2.38 -15.48
C LEU A 370 -12.92 2.66 -13.97
N VAL A 371 -12.47 1.70 -13.18
CA VAL A 371 -12.38 1.85 -11.71
C VAL A 371 -11.40 2.96 -11.33
N LEU A 372 -10.27 3.09 -12.04
CA LEU A 372 -9.34 4.21 -11.85
C LEU A 372 -9.99 5.54 -12.22
N GLY A 373 -10.75 5.59 -13.32
CA GLY A 373 -11.54 6.76 -13.70
C GLY A 373 -12.59 7.14 -12.65
N LEU A 374 -13.27 6.16 -12.05
CA LEU A 374 -14.23 6.39 -10.96
C LEU A 374 -13.57 6.98 -9.71
N SER A 375 -12.29 6.67 -9.45
CA SER A 375 -11.56 7.28 -8.33
C SER A 375 -11.44 8.80 -8.43
N VAL A 376 -11.55 9.37 -9.63
CA VAL A 376 -11.59 10.83 -9.87
C VAL A 376 -12.81 11.47 -9.23
N ILE A 377 -13.97 10.78 -9.31
CA ILE A 377 -15.20 11.26 -8.67
C ILE A 377 -14.99 11.37 -7.15
N ALA A 378 -14.32 10.37 -6.58
CA ALA A 378 -13.98 10.39 -5.16
C ALA A 378 -13.02 11.54 -4.82
N ALA A 379 -11.96 11.75 -5.60
CA ALA A 379 -11.02 12.86 -5.41
C ALA A 379 -11.70 14.24 -5.46
N VAL A 380 -12.54 14.47 -6.47
CA VAL A 380 -13.35 15.71 -6.60
C VAL A 380 -14.35 15.84 -5.44
N GLY A 381 -14.93 14.73 -5.01
CA GLY A 381 -15.82 14.68 -3.84
C GLY A 381 -15.15 15.14 -2.55
N VAL A 382 -13.86 14.82 -2.36
CA VAL A 382 -13.05 15.34 -1.25
C VAL A 382 -12.78 16.84 -1.44
N GLY A 383 -12.31 17.25 -2.63
CA GLY A 383 -11.98 18.65 -2.92
C GLY A 383 -13.13 19.62 -2.61
N ARG A 384 -14.37 19.28 -3.04
CA ARG A 384 -15.56 20.08 -2.78
C ARG A 384 -15.95 20.23 -1.30
N ARG A 385 -15.39 19.39 -0.40
CA ARG A 385 -15.70 19.39 1.03
C ARG A 385 -14.56 19.91 1.90
N THR A 386 -13.40 20.18 1.28
CA THR A 386 -12.19 20.69 1.95
C THR A 386 -11.75 22.04 1.41
N ALA A 387 -12.48 22.60 0.41
CA ALA A 387 -12.29 23.91 -0.19
C ALA A 387 -12.70 25.03 0.76
#